data_60564f0f88fbdf40e98f454fa435ff63
#
_entry.id   60564f0f88fbdf40e98f454fa435ff63
#
_cell.length_a   1.000
_cell.length_b   1.000
_cell.length_c   1.000
_cell.angle_alpha   90.00
_cell.angle_beta   90.00
_cell.angle_gamma   90.00
#
_symmetry.space_group_name_H-M   'P 1'
#
loop_
_entity.id
_entity.type
_entity.pdbx_description
1 polymer ?
#
loop_
_entity_poly.entity_id
_entity_poly.type
_entity_poly.pdbx_seq_one_letter_code
_entity_poly.pdbx_strand_id
1 'polypeptide(L)'
;MGAFENKVAIITGAGDGIGRAEALALAAQGAAVVVNDIAPAAADSVAAEIVAAGGRAVVHCGDVSDWKTTADLVAHALDEFGWLDIVVTNAGIVRRSPIARVTERDLDQQFAVLFKGTFGLIRHAAAYWQGEHEAGHHGHRTIVATSSSAGVPGGVQEFSVYGAMKSGIAALTLGAALEFRSFGVTVNAILPHAATRMDAAAKGLPAPGPFSAGDASPENPFHVANVVSYLASEQASWLSGQVFEVTGTEVRRWLPWSPGASVSNGAGPWTIDALDGAMATSIYGTLPGGRVIPLAG
;
A
#
# COMPACT_ATOMS: atom_id res chain seq x y z
N MET A 1 -26.09 9.36 8.03
CA MET A 1 -25.21 8.30 8.51
C MET A 1 -23.96 8.31 7.65
N GLY A 2 -22.79 8.26 8.28
CA GLY A 2 -21.53 8.15 7.56
C GLY A 2 -21.38 6.77 6.92
N ALA A 3 -20.54 6.67 5.88
CA ALA A 3 -20.31 5.39 5.16
C ALA A 3 -19.69 4.30 6.05
N PHE A 4 -19.05 4.68 7.18
CA PHE A 4 -18.34 3.78 8.08
C PHE A 4 -18.91 3.77 9.50
N GLU A 5 -20.18 4.11 9.67
CA GLU A 5 -20.85 3.93 10.95
C GLU A 5 -20.70 2.50 11.46
N ASN A 6 -20.26 2.35 12.71
CA ASN A 6 -19.98 1.05 13.32
C ASN A 6 -18.88 0.22 12.62
N LYS A 7 -17.98 0.85 11.86
CA LYS A 7 -16.79 0.21 11.31
C LYS A 7 -15.56 0.57 12.13
N VAL A 8 -14.60 -0.33 12.20
CA VAL A 8 -13.31 -0.14 12.89
C VAL A 8 -12.17 -0.26 11.89
N ALA A 9 -11.28 0.73 11.89
CA ALA A 9 -10.15 0.82 11.00
C ALA A 9 -8.81 0.87 11.74
N ILE A 10 -7.82 0.13 11.28
CA ILE A 10 -6.42 0.29 11.65
C ILE A 10 -5.69 1.00 10.52
N ILE A 11 -5.00 2.11 10.82
CA ILE A 11 -4.14 2.80 9.86
C ILE A 11 -2.72 2.87 10.44
N THR A 12 -1.73 2.36 9.70
CA THR A 12 -0.33 2.41 10.10
C THR A 12 0.40 3.61 9.51
N GLY A 13 1.35 4.20 10.28
CA GLY A 13 2.00 5.46 9.90
C GLY A 13 1.00 6.61 9.83
N ALA A 14 -0.01 6.59 10.73
CA ALA A 14 -1.13 7.51 10.71
C ALA A 14 -0.84 8.86 11.39
N GLY A 15 0.35 9.05 11.93
CA GLY A 15 0.72 10.29 12.63
C GLY A 15 0.98 11.48 11.71
N ASP A 16 1.17 11.26 10.39
CA ASP A 16 1.48 12.34 9.46
C ASP A 16 1.11 11.99 8.00
N GLY A 17 1.13 13.00 7.13
CA GLY A 17 1.02 12.88 5.68
C GLY A 17 -0.23 12.13 5.22
N ILE A 18 -0.04 11.11 4.37
CA ILE A 18 -1.13 10.30 3.80
C ILE A 18 -1.87 9.55 4.90
N GLY A 19 -1.16 8.87 5.82
CA GLY A 19 -1.81 8.09 6.88
C GLY A 19 -2.66 8.94 7.82
N ARG A 20 -2.21 10.18 8.15
CA ARG A 20 -3.03 11.13 8.89
C ARG A 20 -4.31 11.49 8.11
N ALA A 21 -4.18 11.79 6.82
CA ALA A 21 -5.34 12.12 5.98
C ALA A 21 -6.32 10.95 5.87
N GLU A 22 -5.83 9.71 5.76
CA GLU A 22 -6.64 8.48 5.74
C GLU A 22 -7.40 8.30 7.06
N ALA A 23 -6.72 8.47 8.20
CA ALA A 23 -7.34 8.37 9.53
C ALA A 23 -8.45 9.39 9.71
N LEU A 24 -8.19 10.64 9.35
CA LEU A 24 -9.18 11.73 9.44
C LEU A 24 -10.36 11.51 8.49
N ALA A 25 -10.11 11.07 7.25
CA ALA A 25 -11.16 10.87 6.25
C ALA A 25 -12.10 9.70 6.61
N LEU A 26 -11.57 8.60 7.15
CA LEU A 26 -12.37 7.47 7.62
C LEU A 26 -13.16 7.83 8.89
N ALA A 27 -12.52 8.51 9.85
CA ALA A 27 -13.18 8.97 11.07
C ALA A 27 -14.31 9.97 10.80
N ALA A 28 -14.12 10.92 9.87
CA ALA A 28 -15.13 11.89 9.47
C ALA A 28 -16.39 11.22 8.86
N GLN A 29 -16.25 9.98 8.38
CA GLN A 29 -17.36 9.17 7.85
C GLN A 29 -17.89 8.14 8.84
N GLY A 30 -17.48 8.22 10.12
CA GLY A 30 -18.05 7.43 11.22
C GLY A 30 -17.22 6.24 11.69
N ALA A 31 -16.06 5.95 11.09
CA ALA A 31 -15.19 4.87 11.55
C ALA A 31 -14.61 5.16 12.94
N ALA A 32 -14.47 4.12 13.76
CA ALA A 32 -13.56 4.15 14.91
C ALA A 32 -12.15 3.78 14.40
N VAL A 33 -11.15 4.55 14.80
CA VAL A 33 -9.81 4.47 14.22
C VAL A 33 -8.76 4.09 15.25
N VAL A 34 -7.97 3.06 14.97
CA VAL A 34 -6.71 2.80 15.65
C VAL A 34 -5.61 3.54 14.87
N VAL A 35 -5.10 4.61 15.47
CA VAL A 35 -4.02 5.44 14.93
C VAL A 35 -2.69 4.83 15.34
N ASN A 36 -2.00 4.15 14.41
CA ASN A 36 -0.67 3.63 14.69
C ASN A 36 0.41 4.52 14.08
N ASP A 37 1.41 4.84 14.89
CA ASP A 37 2.66 5.44 14.45
C ASP A 37 3.80 5.03 15.40
N ILE A 38 5.05 5.10 14.91
CA ILE A 38 6.23 4.93 15.75
C ILE A 38 6.51 6.16 16.61
N ALA A 39 6.01 7.33 16.22
CA ALA A 39 6.15 8.59 16.91
C ALA A 39 4.92 8.88 17.81
N PRO A 40 4.99 8.69 19.13
CA PRO A 40 3.83 8.82 20.01
C PRO A 40 3.11 10.15 19.87
N ALA A 41 3.85 11.26 19.93
CA ALA A 41 3.26 12.60 19.86
C ALA A 41 2.51 12.88 18.55
N ALA A 42 2.94 12.28 17.44
CA ALA A 42 2.26 12.41 16.16
C ALA A 42 0.93 11.62 16.15
N ALA A 43 0.96 10.39 16.65
CA ALA A 43 -0.23 9.57 16.80
C ALA A 43 -1.26 10.20 17.75
N ASP A 44 -0.81 10.69 18.92
CA ASP A 44 -1.65 11.37 19.89
C ASP A 44 -2.31 12.62 19.30
N SER A 45 -1.57 13.40 18.51
CA SER A 45 -2.10 14.60 17.85
C SER A 45 -3.24 14.27 16.90
N VAL A 46 -3.09 13.22 16.08
CA VAL A 46 -4.13 12.81 15.12
C VAL A 46 -5.35 12.22 15.83
N ALA A 47 -5.15 11.40 16.84
CA ALA A 47 -6.26 10.86 17.62
C ALA A 47 -7.04 11.99 18.34
N ALA A 48 -6.34 12.97 18.90
CA ALA A 48 -6.97 14.14 19.52
C ALA A 48 -7.77 14.98 18.50
N GLU A 49 -7.26 15.14 17.28
CA GLU A 49 -7.97 15.83 16.20
C GLU A 49 -9.26 15.11 15.82
N ILE A 50 -9.23 13.77 15.69
CA ILE A 50 -10.41 12.94 15.43
C ILE A 50 -11.45 13.10 16.55
N VAL A 51 -11.01 13.00 17.81
CA VAL A 51 -11.90 13.11 18.97
C VAL A 51 -12.50 14.52 19.07
N ALA A 52 -11.70 15.57 18.84
CA ALA A 52 -12.18 16.95 18.83
C ALA A 52 -13.23 17.21 17.75
N ALA A 53 -13.17 16.48 16.62
CA ALA A 53 -14.17 16.51 15.56
C ALA A 53 -15.41 15.64 15.87
N GLY A 54 -15.49 15.00 17.04
CA GLY A 54 -16.60 14.13 17.44
C GLY A 54 -16.48 12.67 16.98
N GLY A 55 -15.34 12.27 16.38
CA GLY A 55 -15.06 10.90 16.00
C GLY A 55 -14.53 10.04 17.16
N ARG A 56 -14.21 8.79 16.87
CA ARG A 56 -13.64 7.83 17.82
C ARG A 56 -12.25 7.41 17.37
N ALA A 57 -11.26 7.58 18.23
CA ALA A 57 -9.89 7.15 17.94
C ALA A 57 -9.18 6.70 19.22
N VAL A 58 -8.31 5.69 19.05
CA VAL A 58 -7.34 5.25 20.05
C VAL A 58 -5.95 5.20 19.42
N VAL A 59 -4.93 5.36 20.25
CA VAL A 59 -3.54 5.32 19.78
C VAL A 59 -2.92 3.97 20.08
N HIS A 60 -2.21 3.43 19.11
CA HIS A 60 -1.28 2.32 19.31
C HIS A 60 0.13 2.75 18.85
N CYS A 61 0.98 3.12 19.80
CA CYS A 61 2.38 3.44 19.49
C CYS A 61 3.20 2.17 19.31
N GLY A 62 3.80 1.98 18.13
CA GLY A 62 4.62 0.79 17.87
C GLY A 62 5.23 0.78 16.47
N ASP A 63 6.37 0.09 16.36
CA ASP A 63 7.08 -0.11 15.10
C ASP A 63 6.53 -1.34 14.38
N VAL A 64 5.92 -1.14 13.21
CA VAL A 64 5.36 -2.23 12.39
C VAL A 64 6.41 -3.22 11.88
N SER A 65 7.69 -2.89 11.94
CA SER A 65 8.78 -3.82 11.62
C SER A 65 8.90 -4.97 12.64
N ASP A 66 8.35 -4.79 13.84
CA ASP A 66 8.21 -5.86 14.81
C ASP A 66 6.92 -6.66 14.54
N TRP A 67 7.10 -7.97 14.37
CA TRP A 67 5.99 -8.90 14.13
C TRP A 67 4.93 -8.88 15.23
N LYS A 68 5.39 -8.72 16.49
CA LYS A 68 4.48 -8.63 17.63
C LYS A 68 3.60 -7.39 17.55
N THR A 69 4.16 -6.24 17.17
CA THR A 69 3.39 -5.00 17.01
C THR A 69 2.23 -5.18 16.03
N THR A 70 2.43 -5.92 14.93
CA THR A 70 1.36 -6.16 13.96
C THR A 70 0.24 -7.07 14.50
N ALA A 71 0.55 -7.98 15.42
CA ALA A 71 -0.46 -8.77 16.14
C ALA A 71 -1.17 -7.93 17.21
N ASP A 72 -0.41 -7.15 17.97
CA ASP A 72 -0.93 -6.28 19.03
C ASP A 72 -1.89 -5.22 18.46
N LEU A 73 -1.66 -4.73 17.25
CA LEU A 73 -2.57 -3.79 16.56
C LEU A 73 -3.97 -4.38 16.37
N VAL A 74 -4.05 -5.63 15.90
CA VAL A 74 -5.34 -6.31 15.75
C VAL A 74 -5.98 -6.54 17.12
N ALA A 75 -5.22 -7.05 18.09
CA ALA A 75 -5.73 -7.26 19.44
C ALA A 75 -6.24 -5.94 20.07
N HIS A 76 -5.50 -4.84 19.90
CA HIS A 76 -5.91 -3.53 20.42
C HIS A 76 -7.22 -3.02 19.79
N ALA A 77 -7.42 -3.22 18.49
CA ALA A 77 -8.69 -2.89 17.84
C ALA A 77 -9.86 -3.69 18.41
N LEU A 78 -9.64 -4.98 18.70
CA LEU A 78 -10.64 -5.86 19.29
C LEU A 78 -10.94 -5.51 20.75
N ASP A 79 -9.92 -5.19 21.53
CA ASP A 79 -10.05 -4.83 22.94
C ASP A 79 -10.81 -3.49 23.12
N GLU A 80 -10.55 -2.51 22.26
CA GLU A 80 -11.12 -1.17 22.37
C GLU A 80 -12.50 -1.04 21.71
N PHE A 81 -12.72 -1.75 20.60
CA PHE A 81 -13.91 -1.55 19.78
C PHE A 81 -14.72 -2.84 19.54
N GLY A 82 -14.19 -4.00 19.88
CA GLY A 82 -14.88 -5.30 19.78
C GLY A 82 -14.74 -6.01 18.44
N TRP A 83 -14.32 -5.33 17.36
CA TRP A 83 -14.14 -5.91 16.02
C TRP A 83 -13.16 -5.13 15.16
N LEU A 84 -12.91 -5.61 13.94
CA LEU A 84 -12.06 -4.96 12.95
C LEU A 84 -12.67 -5.17 11.55
N ASP A 85 -12.77 -4.12 10.75
CA ASP A 85 -13.32 -4.14 9.39
C ASP A 85 -12.32 -3.69 8.33
N ILE A 86 -11.46 -2.71 8.64
CA ILE A 86 -10.65 -1.99 7.66
C ILE A 86 -9.19 -2.00 8.14
N VAL A 87 -8.28 -2.37 7.23
CA VAL A 87 -6.84 -2.27 7.45
C VAL A 87 -6.19 -1.45 6.34
N VAL A 88 -5.50 -0.39 6.72
CA VAL A 88 -4.70 0.43 5.82
C VAL A 88 -3.23 0.31 6.20
N THR A 89 -2.43 -0.33 5.35
CA THR A 89 -0.98 -0.50 5.58
C THR A 89 -0.22 0.62 4.87
N ASN A 90 -0.13 1.78 5.52
CA ASN A 90 0.51 2.97 4.96
C ASN A 90 1.94 3.19 5.48
N ALA A 91 2.29 2.74 6.68
CA ALA A 91 3.61 2.94 7.27
C ALA A 91 4.76 2.62 6.31
N GLY A 92 5.74 3.51 6.24
CA GLY A 92 6.86 3.30 5.34
C GLY A 92 8.05 4.20 5.61
N ILE A 93 9.17 3.83 5.02
CA ILE A 93 10.42 4.60 4.99
C ILE A 93 11.01 4.58 3.58
N VAL A 94 11.82 5.57 3.27
CA VAL A 94 12.60 5.64 2.02
C VAL A 94 14.08 5.76 2.36
N ARG A 95 14.91 4.94 1.69
CA ARG A 95 16.36 5.07 1.68
C ARG A 95 16.81 5.05 0.22
N ARG A 96 17.27 6.19 -0.28
CA ARG A 96 17.79 6.31 -1.65
C ARG A 96 19.27 5.94 -1.67
N SER A 97 19.65 5.04 -2.55
CA SER A 97 21.04 4.70 -2.78
C SER A 97 21.21 4.01 -4.13
N PRO A 98 22.30 4.28 -4.88
CA PRO A 98 22.71 3.42 -5.97
C PRO A 98 22.87 1.98 -5.47
N ILE A 99 22.39 1.00 -6.23
CA ILE A 99 22.35 -0.42 -5.79
C ILE A 99 23.72 -0.92 -5.30
N ALA A 100 24.81 -0.47 -5.94
CA ALA A 100 26.18 -0.85 -5.56
C ALA A 100 26.64 -0.26 -4.20
N ARG A 101 25.87 0.64 -3.60
CA ARG A 101 26.18 1.30 -2.33
C ARG A 101 25.14 1.04 -1.24
N VAL A 102 24.12 0.27 -1.54
CA VAL A 102 23.14 -0.15 -0.53
C VAL A 102 23.84 -0.94 0.56
N THR A 103 23.62 -0.58 1.81
CA THR A 103 24.09 -1.35 2.95
C THR A 103 23.08 -2.44 3.32
N GLU A 104 23.56 -3.55 3.90
CA GLU A 104 22.69 -4.60 4.46
C GLU A 104 21.67 -4.00 5.43
N ARG A 105 22.09 -3.09 6.31
CA ARG A 105 21.22 -2.38 7.24
C ARG A 105 20.09 -1.63 6.54
N ASP A 106 20.37 -0.92 5.45
CA ASP A 106 19.33 -0.16 4.72
C ASP A 106 18.36 -1.09 4.01
N LEU A 107 18.85 -2.23 3.48
CA LEU A 107 18.03 -3.29 2.91
C LEU A 107 17.11 -3.88 3.95
N ASP A 108 17.66 -4.32 5.09
CA ASP A 108 16.91 -4.96 6.18
C ASP A 108 15.86 -4.03 6.77
N GLN A 109 16.19 -2.76 6.99
CA GLN A 109 15.24 -1.78 7.50
C GLN A 109 14.08 -1.55 6.54
N GLN A 110 14.36 -1.39 5.25
CA GLN A 110 13.31 -1.20 4.26
C GLN A 110 12.44 -2.46 4.12
N PHE A 111 13.05 -3.64 4.10
CA PHE A 111 12.31 -4.89 4.10
C PHE A 111 11.42 -5.02 5.35
N ALA A 112 11.98 -4.79 6.53
CA ALA A 112 11.29 -4.95 7.80
C ALA A 112 10.06 -4.02 7.91
N VAL A 113 10.22 -2.74 7.58
CA VAL A 113 9.13 -1.76 7.69
C VAL A 113 8.12 -1.91 6.54
N LEU A 114 8.61 -1.92 5.28
CA LEU A 114 7.74 -1.84 4.11
C LEU A 114 7.02 -3.15 3.84
N PHE A 115 7.77 -4.26 3.76
CA PHE A 115 7.20 -5.54 3.33
C PHE A 115 6.74 -6.41 4.51
N LYS A 116 7.64 -6.68 5.46
CA LYS A 116 7.31 -7.53 6.62
C LYS A 116 6.21 -6.91 7.48
N GLY A 117 6.26 -5.59 7.74
CA GLY A 117 5.22 -4.88 8.50
C GLY A 117 3.85 -4.93 7.80
N THR A 118 3.81 -4.66 6.51
CA THR A 118 2.59 -4.81 5.69
C THR A 118 2.06 -6.24 5.72
N PHE A 119 2.92 -7.22 5.45
CA PHE A 119 2.55 -8.64 5.46
C PHE A 119 2.05 -9.09 6.83
N GLY A 120 2.75 -8.70 7.91
CA GLY A 120 2.40 -9.07 9.27
C GLY A 120 0.99 -8.62 9.66
N LEU A 121 0.66 -7.34 9.39
CA LEU A 121 -0.67 -6.81 9.70
C LEU A 121 -1.75 -7.47 8.83
N ILE A 122 -1.52 -7.65 7.53
CA ILE A 122 -2.43 -8.37 6.63
C ILE A 122 -2.69 -9.79 7.15
N ARG A 123 -1.63 -10.52 7.50
CA ARG A 123 -1.71 -11.90 8.02
C ARG A 123 -2.51 -11.99 9.31
N HIS A 124 -2.29 -11.05 10.26
CA HIS A 124 -2.98 -11.11 11.55
C HIS A 124 -4.45 -10.72 11.42
N ALA A 125 -4.78 -9.70 10.62
CA ALA A 125 -6.16 -9.33 10.31
C ALA A 125 -6.89 -10.46 9.57
N ALA A 126 -6.26 -11.06 8.56
CA ALA A 126 -6.85 -12.17 7.81
C ALA A 126 -7.14 -13.39 8.69
N ALA A 127 -6.24 -13.74 9.63
CA ALA A 127 -6.48 -14.84 10.56
C ALA A 127 -7.68 -14.58 11.49
N TYR A 128 -7.84 -13.34 11.96
CA TYR A 128 -9.01 -12.94 12.73
C TYR A 128 -10.28 -13.04 11.89
N TRP A 129 -10.30 -12.47 10.69
CA TRP A 129 -11.48 -12.48 9.83
C TRP A 129 -11.87 -13.88 9.33
N GLN A 130 -10.90 -14.75 9.10
CA GLN A 130 -11.19 -16.14 8.77
C GLN A 130 -11.89 -16.84 9.94
N GLY A 131 -11.42 -16.66 11.18
CA GLY A 131 -12.09 -17.18 12.37
C GLY A 131 -13.52 -16.66 12.55
N GLU A 132 -13.72 -15.35 12.32
CA GLU A 132 -15.06 -14.73 12.33
C GLU A 132 -15.99 -15.33 11.27
N HIS A 133 -15.47 -15.55 10.06
CA HIS A 133 -16.23 -16.18 8.99
C HIS A 133 -16.63 -17.61 9.33
N GLU A 134 -15.71 -18.40 9.89
CA GLU A 134 -15.96 -19.79 10.35
C GLU A 134 -16.98 -19.83 11.51
N ALA A 135 -17.02 -18.78 12.34
CA ALA A 135 -18.01 -18.60 13.40
C ALA A 135 -19.38 -18.11 12.88
N GLY A 136 -19.52 -17.85 11.58
CA GLY A 136 -20.77 -17.38 10.96
C GLY A 136 -20.94 -15.86 10.96
N HIS A 137 -19.94 -15.09 11.36
CA HIS A 137 -19.98 -13.63 11.34
C HIS A 137 -19.50 -13.12 9.98
N HIS A 138 -20.44 -12.86 9.10
CA HIS A 138 -20.18 -12.37 7.76
C HIS A 138 -20.31 -10.85 7.67
N GLY A 139 -19.50 -10.22 6.83
CA GLY A 139 -19.51 -8.77 6.58
C GLY A 139 -18.46 -8.37 5.57
N HIS A 140 -18.59 -7.18 4.99
CA HIS A 140 -17.56 -6.63 4.12
C HIS A 140 -16.38 -6.15 4.96
N ARG A 141 -15.20 -6.67 4.64
CA ARG A 141 -13.92 -6.33 5.25
C ARG A 141 -12.92 -5.98 4.15
N THR A 142 -12.00 -5.10 4.43
CA THR A 142 -11.10 -4.61 3.39
C THR A 142 -9.69 -4.35 3.87
N ILE A 143 -8.74 -4.56 2.98
CA ILE A 143 -7.35 -4.15 3.11
C ILE A 143 -7.02 -3.20 1.97
N VAL A 144 -6.45 -2.03 2.31
CA VAL A 144 -5.84 -1.13 1.34
C VAL A 144 -4.35 -1.02 1.65
N ALA A 145 -3.51 -1.50 0.74
CA ALA A 145 -2.07 -1.52 0.92
C ALA A 145 -1.40 -0.39 0.13
N THR A 146 -0.45 0.32 0.76
CA THR A 146 0.29 1.40 0.10
C THR A 146 1.53 0.86 -0.59
N SER A 147 1.45 0.73 -1.92
CA SER A 147 2.55 0.46 -2.82
C SER A 147 3.20 1.77 -3.29
N SER A 148 3.78 1.83 -4.48
CA SER A 148 4.41 3.05 -5.04
C SER A 148 4.58 2.96 -6.55
N SER A 149 4.52 4.10 -7.22
CA SER A 149 4.92 4.24 -8.62
C SER A 149 6.40 3.92 -8.85
N ALA A 150 7.25 3.99 -7.84
CA ALA A 150 8.66 3.54 -7.94
C ALA A 150 8.81 2.03 -8.11
N GLY A 151 7.76 1.24 -7.83
CA GLY A 151 7.77 -0.22 -7.90
C GLY A 151 7.00 -0.79 -9.09
N VAL A 152 5.81 -0.28 -9.38
CA VAL A 152 4.88 -0.93 -10.33
C VAL A 152 5.11 -0.50 -11.78
N PRO A 153 5.19 0.79 -12.13
CA PRO A 153 5.39 1.22 -13.52
C PRO A 153 6.78 0.95 -14.10
N GLY A 154 7.77 0.76 -13.26
CA GLY A 154 9.16 0.58 -13.68
C GLY A 154 10.16 1.06 -12.64
N GLY A 155 11.44 0.78 -12.87
CA GLY A 155 12.51 1.15 -11.95
C GLY A 155 12.74 2.68 -11.91
N VAL A 156 12.92 3.22 -10.73
CA VAL A 156 13.40 4.58 -10.51
C VAL A 156 14.84 4.51 -9.99
N GLN A 157 15.71 5.34 -10.57
CA GLN A 157 17.12 5.37 -10.18
C GLN A 157 17.27 5.65 -8.68
N GLU A 158 18.17 4.92 -8.01
CA GLU A 158 18.41 4.97 -6.57
C GLU A 158 17.28 4.45 -5.66
N PHE A 159 16.17 4.00 -6.22
CA PHE A 159 15.03 3.43 -5.48
C PHE A 159 14.94 1.91 -5.63
N SER A 160 15.98 1.20 -6.06
CA SER A 160 15.90 -0.24 -6.38
C SER A 160 15.36 -1.08 -5.22
N VAL A 161 15.84 -0.86 -3.98
CA VAL A 161 15.35 -1.59 -2.80
C VAL A 161 13.91 -1.19 -2.48
N TYR A 162 13.64 0.10 -2.37
CA TYR A 162 12.31 0.62 -2.09
C TYR A 162 11.29 0.13 -3.15
N GLY A 163 11.63 0.28 -4.43
CA GLY A 163 10.80 -0.16 -5.54
C GLY A 163 10.52 -1.66 -5.49
N ALA A 164 11.54 -2.49 -5.19
CA ALA A 164 11.36 -3.94 -5.05
C ALA A 164 10.37 -4.30 -3.93
N MET A 165 10.48 -3.65 -2.75
CA MET A 165 9.55 -3.86 -1.64
C MET A 165 8.13 -3.42 -2.01
N LYS A 166 7.99 -2.28 -2.66
CA LYS A 166 6.68 -1.75 -3.09
C LYS A 166 6.05 -2.57 -4.23
N SER A 167 6.86 -3.11 -5.17
CA SER A 167 6.39 -4.11 -6.14
C SER A 167 5.93 -5.39 -5.46
N GLY A 168 6.67 -5.83 -4.43
CA GLY A 168 6.28 -6.97 -3.61
C GLY A 168 4.93 -6.78 -2.93
N ILE A 169 4.62 -5.57 -2.43
CA ILE A 169 3.30 -5.24 -1.86
C ILE A 169 2.19 -5.34 -2.92
N ALA A 170 2.42 -4.85 -4.15
CA ALA A 170 1.46 -4.98 -5.23
C ALA A 170 1.20 -6.47 -5.57
N ALA A 171 2.26 -7.29 -5.65
CA ALA A 171 2.13 -8.72 -5.87
C ALA A 171 1.41 -9.44 -4.71
N LEU A 172 1.74 -9.08 -3.45
CA LEU A 172 1.05 -9.57 -2.25
C LEU A 172 -0.44 -9.26 -2.29
N THR A 173 -0.81 -8.05 -2.72
CA THR A 173 -2.22 -7.63 -2.89
C THR A 173 -2.98 -8.56 -3.81
N LEU A 174 -2.40 -8.95 -4.96
CA LEU A 174 -3.03 -9.88 -5.90
C LEU A 174 -3.22 -11.28 -5.29
N GLY A 175 -2.18 -11.81 -4.62
CA GLY A 175 -2.25 -13.11 -3.95
C GLY A 175 -3.27 -13.12 -2.82
N ALA A 176 -3.21 -12.14 -1.91
CA ALA A 176 -4.13 -12.01 -0.79
C ALA A 176 -5.59 -11.84 -1.24
N ALA A 177 -5.85 -11.10 -2.32
CA ALA A 177 -7.19 -10.95 -2.89
C ALA A 177 -7.80 -12.29 -3.35
N LEU A 178 -6.98 -13.18 -3.89
CA LEU A 178 -7.42 -14.53 -4.28
C LEU A 178 -7.68 -15.42 -3.07
N GLU A 179 -6.77 -15.41 -2.09
CA GLU A 179 -6.86 -16.24 -0.89
C GLU A 179 -8.03 -15.83 0.01
N PHE A 180 -8.31 -14.52 0.16
CA PHE A 180 -9.29 -14.02 1.12
C PHE A 180 -10.69 -13.88 0.54
N ARG A 181 -10.86 -14.13 -0.76
CA ARG A 181 -12.16 -14.06 -1.43
C ARG A 181 -13.22 -14.94 -0.77
N SER A 182 -12.82 -16.11 -0.29
CA SER A 182 -13.74 -17.11 0.29
C SER A 182 -14.39 -16.65 1.60
N PHE A 183 -13.78 -15.71 2.31
CA PHE A 183 -14.33 -15.15 3.56
C PHE A 183 -14.66 -13.64 3.47
N GLY A 184 -14.87 -13.14 2.25
CA GLY A 184 -15.51 -11.82 2.03
C GLY A 184 -14.58 -10.63 2.25
N VAL A 185 -13.25 -10.78 2.17
CA VAL A 185 -12.28 -9.70 2.30
C VAL A 185 -11.82 -9.21 0.94
N THR A 186 -11.92 -7.91 0.69
CA THR A 186 -11.31 -7.27 -0.47
C THR A 186 -9.91 -6.76 -0.15
N VAL A 187 -8.99 -6.90 -1.10
CA VAL A 187 -7.59 -6.44 -0.95
C VAL A 187 -7.20 -5.65 -2.18
N ASN A 188 -6.87 -4.37 -2.01
CA ASN A 188 -6.43 -3.50 -3.09
C ASN A 188 -5.17 -2.74 -2.68
N ALA A 189 -4.43 -2.22 -3.66
CA ALA A 189 -3.26 -1.39 -3.41
C ALA A 189 -3.40 -0.03 -4.07
N ILE A 190 -2.75 0.97 -3.47
CA ILE A 190 -2.62 2.31 -4.03
C ILE A 190 -1.15 2.64 -4.32
N LEU A 191 -0.94 3.48 -5.34
CA LEU A 191 0.32 4.14 -5.69
C LEU A 191 0.11 5.64 -5.50
N PRO A 192 0.33 6.17 -4.28
CA PRO A 192 -0.04 7.53 -3.98
C PRO A 192 0.98 8.54 -4.47
N HIS A 193 0.50 9.70 -4.94
CA HIS A 193 1.29 10.91 -5.14
C HIS A 193 0.71 12.02 -4.26
N ALA A 194 1.47 12.46 -3.27
CA ALA A 194 1.08 13.54 -2.37
C ALA A 194 2.32 14.20 -1.75
N ALA A 195 2.22 15.49 -1.41
CA ALA A 195 3.25 16.17 -0.66
C ALA A 195 3.27 15.65 0.78
N THR A 196 4.36 15.00 1.15
CA THR A 196 4.57 14.45 2.48
C THR A 196 5.96 14.82 2.99
N ARG A 197 6.18 14.71 4.29
CA ARG A 197 7.51 14.85 4.89
C ARG A 197 8.52 13.86 4.30
N MET A 198 8.06 12.64 4.01
CA MET A 198 8.87 11.59 3.38
C MET A 198 9.30 11.99 1.96
N ASP A 199 8.37 12.48 1.14
CA ASP A 199 8.66 12.93 -0.23
C ASP A 199 9.57 14.15 -0.23
N ALA A 200 9.29 15.14 0.62
CA ALA A 200 10.13 16.32 0.78
C ALA A 200 11.57 15.96 1.20
N ALA A 201 11.72 15.08 2.19
CA ALA A 201 13.04 14.61 2.64
C ALA A 201 13.79 13.86 1.52
N ALA A 202 13.10 13.03 0.74
CA ALA A 202 13.69 12.33 -0.41
C ALA A 202 14.15 13.28 -1.51
N LYS A 203 13.54 14.46 -1.63
CA LYS A 203 13.88 15.51 -2.60
C LYS A 203 14.82 16.59 -2.03
N GLY A 204 15.16 16.54 -0.74
CA GLY A 204 15.93 17.58 -0.06
C GLY A 204 15.17 18.90 0.09
N LEU A 205 13.85 18.86 0.16
CA LEU A 205 12.95 19.98 0.30
C LEU A 205 12.47 20.18 1.75
N PRO A 206 12.04 21.38 2.13
CA PRO A 206 11.37 21.61 3.42
C PRO A 206 10.11 20.75 3.53
N ALA A 207 9.81 20.27 4.74
CA ALA A 207 8.57 19.55 5.00
C ALA A 207 7.36 20.44 4.68
N PRO A 208 6.32 19.91 4.02
CA PRO A 208 5.08 20.66 3.81
C PRO A 208 4.39 20.92 5.14
N GLY A 209 3.60 22.00 5.18
CA GLY A 209 2.66 22.23 6.28
C GLY A 209 1.52 21.19 6.26
N PRO A 210 0.71 21.15 7.33
CA PRO A 210 -0.44 20.25 7.36
C PRO A 210 -1.49 20.67 6.32
N PHE A 211 -2.01 19.68 5.60
CA PHE A 211 -3.13 19.87 4.69
C PHE A 211 -4.46 19.64 5.41
N SER A 212 -5.51 20.28 4.91
CA SER A 212 -6.91 20.04 5.27
C SER A 212 -7.67 19.38 4.12
N ALA A 213 -8.83 18.80 4.41
CA ALA A 213 -9.68 18.16 3.40
C ALA A 213 -10.16 19.15 2.31
N GLY A 214 -10.21 20.44 2.62
CA GLY A 214 -10.67 21.49 1.70
C GLY A 214 -9.58 22.11 0.82
N ASP A 215 -8.31 21.74 1.01
CA ASP A 215 -7.23 22.30 0.20
C ASP A 215 -7.27 21.78 -1.24
N ALA A 216 -7.28 22.70 -2.19
CA ALA A 216 -7.37 22.41 -3.63
C ALA A 216 -6.03 22.00 -4.26
N SER A 217 -4.94 21.94 -3.48
CA SER A 217 -3.64 21.53 -4.03
C SER A 217 -3.71 20.12 -4.61
N PRO A 218 -3.20 19.89 -5.83
CA PRO A 218 -3.15 18.53 -6.40
C PRO A 218 -2.25 17.58 -5.61
N GLU A 219 -1.38 18.09 -4.75
CA GLU A 219 -0.50 17.32 -3.88
C GLU A 219 -1.10 17.07 -2.49
N ASN A 220 -2.36 17.48 -2.27
CA ASN A 220 -3.05 17.28 -0.99
C ASN A 220 -3.23 15.77 -0.70
N PRO A 221 -2.73 15.23 0.42
CA PRO A 221 -2.91 13.82 0.80
C PRO A 221 -4.38 13.36 0.89
N PHE A 222 -5.32 14.27 1.06
CA PHE A 222 -6.75 13.93 1.10
C PHE A 222 -7.29 13.41 -0.23
N HIS A 223 -6.65 13.69 -1.38
CA HIS A 223 -7.00 13.02 -2.63
C HIS A 223 -6.79 11.50 -2.52
N VAL A 224 -5.67 11.09 -1.94
CA VAL A 224 -5.37 9.67 -1.67
C VAL A 224 -6.35 9.10 -0.65
N ALA A 225 -6.54 9.79 0.48
CA ALA A 225 -7.42 9.36 1.55
C ALA A 225 -8.88 9.13 1.09
N ASN A 226 -9.38 9.94 0.16
CA ASN A 226 -10.71 9.77 -0.41
C ASN A 226 -10.83 8.51 -1.29
N VAL A 227 -9.77 8.17 -2.05
CA VAL A 227 -9.74 6.92 -2.82
C VAL A 227 -9.64 5.71 -1.88
N VAL A 228 -8.84 5.80 -0.81
CA VAL A 228 -8.77 4.76 0.23
C VAL A 228 -10.13 4.58 0.89
N SER A 229 -10.81 5.67 1.23
CA SER A 229 -12.18 5.61 1.79
C SER A 229 -13.16 4.94 0.81
N TYR A 230 -13.09 5.27 -0.49
CA TYR A 230 -13.92 4.58 -1.49
C TYR A 230 -13.61 3.08 -1.52
N LEU A 231 -12.33 2.68 -1.60
CA LEU A 231 -11.92 1.28 -1.63
C LEU A 231 -12.29 0.51 -0.34
N ALA A 232 -12.38 1.22 0.79
CA ALA A 232 -12.81 0.67 2.06
C ALA A 232 -14.33 0.53 2.20
N SER A 233 -15.11 1.23 1.37
CA SER A 233 -16.57 1.25 1.46
C SER A 233 -17.23 0.00 0.88
N GLU A 234 -18.45 -0.27 1.28
CA GLU A 234 -19.28 -1.34 0.70
C GLU A 234 -19.56 -1.13 -0.80
N GLN A 235 -19.51 0.11 -1.27
CA GLN A 235 -19.68 0.45 -2.69
C GLN A 235 -18.55 -0.16 -3.55
N ALA A 236 -17.37 -0.39 -2.98
CA ALA A 236 -16.22 -1.01 -3.63
C ALA A 236 -16.07 -2.52 -3.34
N SER A 237 -17.06 -3.17 -2.72
CA SER A 237 -17.01 -4.60 -2.36
C SER A 237 -16.81 -5.56 -3.55
N TRP A 238 -17.05 -5.09 -4.76
CA TRP A 238 -16.80 -5.82 -6.01
C TRP A 238 -15.36 -5.68 -6.52
N LEU A 239 -14.56 -4.74 -5.97
CA LEU A 239 -13.17 -4.49 -6.33
C LEU A 239 -12.23 -5.24 -5.39
N SER A 240 -11.46 -6.18 -5.92
CA SER A 240 -10.39 -6.87 -5.19
C SER A 240 -9.27 -7.25 -6.14
N GLY A 241 -8.03 -7.24 -5.65
CA GLY A 241 -6.85 -7.53 -6.44
C GLY A 241 -6.50 -6.43 -7.44
N GLN A 242 -6.83 -5.18 -7.15
CA GLN A 242 -6.56 -4.06 -8.03
C GLN A 242 -5.47 -3.14 -7.47
N VAL A 243 -4.76 -2.47 -8.38
CA VAL A 243 -3.73 -1.49 -8.06
C VAL A 243 -4.12 -0.17 -8.71
N PHE A 244 -4.24 0.89 -7.89
CA PHE A 244 -4.66 2.21 -8.33
C PHE A 244 -3.60 3.25 -8.05
N GLU A 245 -3.19 3.98 -9.07
CA GLU A 245 -2.39 5.19 -8.92
C GLU A 245 -3.31 6.38 -8.67
N VAL A 246 -2.93 7.22 -7.70
CA VAL A 246 -3.70 8.41 -7.32
C VAL A 246 -2.79 9.62 -7.40
N THR A 247 -3.09 10.51 -8.35
CA THR A 247 -2.32 11.73 -8.58
C THR A 247 -3.28 12.92 -8.61
N GLY A 248 -3.37 13.65 -7.50
CA GLY A 248 -4.37 14.71 -7.35
C GLY A 248 -5.77 14.16 -7.60
N THR A 249 -6.48 14.71 -8.58
CA THR A 249 -7.84 14.30 -8.93
C THR A 249 -7.90 13.12 -9.92
N GLU A 250 -6.77 12.63 -10.41
CA GLU A 250 -6.71 11.51 -11.34
C GLU A 250 -6.54 10.18 -10.57
N VAL A 251 -7.35 9.19 -10.94
CA VAL A 251 -7.20 7.80 -10.47
C VAL A 251 -7.01 6.90 -11.69
N ARG A 252 -5.90 6.17 -11.72
CA ARG A 252 -5.55 5.28 -12.79
C ARG A 252 -5.42 3.85 -12.27
N ARG A 253 -6.06 2.89 -12.95
CA ARG A 253 -5.84 1.46 -12.67
C ARG A 253 -4.59 0.97 -13.38
N TRP A 254 -3.69 0.33 -12.66
CA TRP A 254 -2.57 -0.42 -13.21
C TRP A 254 -2.97 -1.87 -13.45
N LEU A 255 -2.66 -2.37 -14.63
CA LEU A 255 -2.81 -3.79 -14.94
C LEU A 255 -1.59 -4.56 -14.42
N PRO A 256 -1.77 -5.79 -13.92
CA PRO A 256 -0.64 -6.64 -13.57
C PRO A 256 0.21 -6.93 -14.80
N TRP A 257 1.43 -7.45 -14.58
CA TRP A 257 2.30 -7.87 -15.68
C TRP A 257 1.55 -8.80 -16.62
N SER A 258 1.47 -8.40 -17.89
CA SER A 258 0.84 -9.17 -18.94
C SER A 258 1.93 -9.84 -19.80
N PRO A 259 1.71 -11.08 -20.26
CA PRO A 259 2.62 -11.70 -21.22
C PRO A 259 2.77 -10.82 -22.47
N GLY A 260 4.01 -10.61 -22.88
CA GLY A 260 4.33 -9.98 -24.17
C GLY A 260 4.36 -10.99 -25.30
N ALA A 261 5.08 -10.64 -26.37
CA ALA A 261 5.34 -11.55 -27.48
C ALA A 261 6.06 -12.82 -27.00
N SER A 262 5.76 -13.94 -27.62
CA SER A 262 6.38 -15.24 -27.32
C SER A 262 6.93 -15.88 -28.58
N VAL A 263 7.91 -16.76 -28.41
CA VAL A 263 8.47 -17.57 -29.48
C VAL A 263 8.64 -19.01 -28.97
N SER A 264 8.45 -19.97 -29.89
CA SER A 264 8.60 -21.39 -29.60
C SER A 264 9.64 -22.01 -30.52
N ASN A 265 10.44 -22.93 -30.00
CA ASN A 265 11.39 -23.74 -30.77
C ASN A 265 10.74 -25.01 -31.39
N GLY A 266 9.43 -25.17 -31.25
CA GLY A 266 8.70 -26.37 -31.69
C GLY A 266 8.92 -27.55 -30.74
N ALA A 267 10.01 -28.28 -30.89
CA ALA A 267 10.32 -29.45 -30.06
C ALA A 267 11.83 -29.48 -29.77
N GLY A 268 12.19 -29.44 -28.48
CA GLY A 268 13.56 -29.58 -28.01
C GLY A 268 14.13 -28.35 -27.35
N PRO A 269 15.33 -28.46 -26.74
CA PRO A 269 16.00 -27.37 -26.09
C PRO A 269 16.41 -26.25 -27.05
N TRP A 270 16.42 -25.02 -26.58
CA TRP A 270 16.98 -23.91 -27.31
C TRP A 270 18.49 -24.00 -27.38
N THR A 271 19.09 -23.77 -28.57
CA THR A 271 20.48 -23.41 -28.70
C THR A 271 20.65 -21.89 -28.54
N ILE A 272 21.87 -21.44 -28.17
CA ILE A 272 22.13 -19.99 -28.02
C ILE A 272 21.85 -19.25 -29.33
N ASP A 273 22.29 -19.77 -30.47
CA ASP A 273 22.12 -19.12 -31.78
C ASP A 273 20.65 -19.07 -32.21
N ALA A 274 19.91 -20.15 -31.99
CA ALA A 274 18.48 -20.20 -32.32
C ALA A 274 17.67 -19.22 -31.44
N LEU A 275 17.98 -19.15 -30.17
CA LEU A 275 17.34 -18.22 -29.24
C LEU A 275 17.70 -16.76 -29.58
N ASP A 276 18.96 -16.46 -29.90
CA ASP A 276 19.41 -15.13 -30.29
C ASP A 276 18.64 -14.59 -31.50
N GLY A 277 18.51 -15.40 -32.55
CA GLY A 277 17.73 -15.05 -33.73
C GLY A 277 16.23 -14.85 -33.43
N ALA A 278 15.65 -15.75 -32.64
CA ALA A 278 14.24 -15.69 -32.26
C ALA A 278 13.94 -14.46 -31.37
N MET A 279 14.78 -14.16 -30.41
CA MET A 279 14.62 -12.96 -29.56
C MET A 279 14.66 -11.69 -30.39
N ALA A 280 15.64 -11.56 -31.29
CA ALA A 280 15.82 -10.38 -32.11
C ALA A 280 14.65 -10.13 -33.08
N THR A 281 14.11 -11.18 -33.69
CA THR A 281 13.09 -11.06 -34.74
C THR A 281 11.65 -11.15 -34.23
N SER A 282 11.39 -12.05 -33.30
CA SER A 282 10.01 -12.38 -32.88
C SER A 282 9.57 -11.69 -31.59
N ILE A 283 10.49 -11.40 -30.67
CA ILE A 283 10.13 -10.75 -29.40
C ILE A 283 10.34 -9.23 -29.46
N TYR A 284 11.50 -8.79 -29.96
CA TYR A 284 11.83 -7.36 -29.97
C TYR A 284 11.72 -6.70 -31.36
N GLY A 285 11.53 -7.48 -32.42
CA GLY A 285 11.61 -6.99 -33.79
C GLY A 285 13.03 -6.64 -34.24
N THR A 286 13.20 -6.28 -35.51
CA THR A 286 14.50 -5.82 -36.02
C THR A 286 14.74 -4.41 -35.51
N LEU A 287 15.59 -4.25 -34.51
CA LEU A 287 15.99 -2.93 -33.99
C LEU A 287 16.99 -2.28 -34.96
N PRO A 288 16.67 -1.09 -35.53
CA PRO A 288 17.63 -0.37 -36.36
C PRO A 288 18.85 0.04 -35.52
N GLY A 289 20.06 -0.29 -36.00
CA GLY A 289 21.32 0.25 -35.47
C GLY A 289 21.91 -0.38 -34.21
N GLY A 290 21.47 -1.57 -33.83
CA GLY A 290 22.05 -2.32 -32.72
C GLY A 290 21.03 -2.81 -31.69
N ARG A 291 21.40 -3.87 -30.95
CA ARG A 291 20.55 -4.52 -29.96
C ARG A 291 20.53 -3.70 -28.67
N VAL A 292 19.76 -2.64 -28.64
CA VAL A 292 19.48 -1.90 -27.39
C VAL A 292 18.06 -2.28 -26.94
N ILE A 293 17.98 -2.93 -25.81
CA ILE A 293 16.67 -3.14 -25.15
C ILE A 293 16.23 -1.78 -24.63
N PRO A 294 15.09 -1.22 -25.09
CA PRO A 294 14.55 -0.03 -24.45
C PRO A 294 14.27 -0.39 -23.00
N LEU A 295 14.94 0.27 -22.07
CA LEU A 295 14.48 0.27 -20.69
C LEU A 295 13.05 0.83 -20.73
N ALA A 296 12.10 0.08 -20.19
CA ALA A 296 10.75 0.58 -20.00
C ALA A 296 10.85 1.93 -19.29
N GLY A 297 10.48 2.99 -19.98
CA GLY A 297 10.41 4.34 -19.47
C GLY A 297 9.16 4.55 -18.64
#